data_70f7a332f218f65eb2968a05f743fa2d
#
_entry.id   70f7a332f218f65eb2968a05f743fa2d
#
_cell.length_a   1.000
_cell.length_b   1.000
_cell.length_c   1.000
_cell.angle_alpha   90.00
_cell.angle_beta   90.00
_cell.angle_gamma   90.00
#
_symmetry.space_group_name_H-M   'P 1'
#
loop_
_entity.id
_entity.type
_entity.pdbx_description
1 polymer ?
#
loop_
_entity_poly.entity_id
_entity_poly.type
_entity_poly.pdbx_seq_one_letter_code
_entity_poly.pdbx_strand_id
1 'polypeptide(L)'
;MARYVALLGSINVGGNRLKMADLKAALEDHGFANVATVVASGNLLFDHERAGDAKLEAEIARVVKAEFGIDTFAAIRTRAELERALAESPFAGKGEDKFVHVLFLDGQPTEVQFARLESDHAGRGEEKLAPGTRALHIDFVSGVAGSKLTGAFMEKRLGCRGTARNLRSVKRIIEKFD
;
A
#
# COMPACT_ATOMS: atom_id res chain seq x y z
N MET A 1 11.38 7.40 19.13
CA MET A 1 10.37 6.69 18.30
C MET A 1 10.29 7.32 16.93
N ALA A 2 10.11 6.52 15.91
CA ALA A 2 9.87 7.02 14.55
C ALA A 2 8.38 6.94 14.23
N ARG A 3 7.91 7.83 13.34
CA ARG A 3 6.53 7.83 12.89
C ARG A 3 6.40 7.15 11.54
N TYR A 4 5.41 6.29 11.43
CA TYR A 4 5.15 5.48 10.25
C TYR A 4 3.69 5.54 9.85
N VAL A 5 3.42 5.16 8.61
CA VAL A 5 2.10 4.75 8.17
C VAL A 5 2.10 3.25 7.87
N ALA A 6 1.07 2.56 8.32
CA ALA A 6 0.77 1.20 7.90
C ALA A 6 -0.33 1.25 6.86
N LEU A 7 -0.06 0.68 5.70
CA LEU A 7 -1.01 0.55 4.59
C LEU A 7 -1.45 -0.92 4.57
N LEU A 8 -2.71 -1.18 4.92
CA LEU A 8 -3.23 -2.54 5.02
C LEU A 8 -3.82 -2.99 3.69
N GLY A 9 -3.56 -4.24 3.35
CA GLY A 9 -4.12 -4.86 2.16
C GLY A 9 -5.46 -5.50 2.43
N SER A 10 -6.41 -5.37 1.48
CA SER A 10 -7.70 -6.08 1.49
C SER A 10 -8.53 -5.91 2.77
N ILE A 11 -8.51 -4.72 3.34
CA ILE A 11 -9.30 -4.34 4.51
C ILE A 11 -10.54 -3.57 4.03
N ASN A 12 -11.69 -3.88 4.65
CA ASN A 12 -12.99 -3.26 4.35
C ASN A 12 -13.42 -3.40 2.88
N VAL A 13 -12.96 -4.48 2.24
CA VAL A 13 -13.40 -4.90 0.92
C VAL A 13 -13.93 -6.33 1.00
N GLY A 14 -14.99 -6.63 0.25
CA GLY A 14 -15.61 -7.94 0.32
C GLY A 14 -16.11 -8.25 1.73
N GLY A 15 -15.72 -9.41 2.28
CA GLY A 15 -16.08 -9.85 3.63
C GLY A 15 -15.14 -9.38 4.73
N ASN A 16 -14.05 -8.71 4.41
CA ASN A 16 -13.01 -8.32 5.37
C ASN A 16 -13.32 -6.96 6.02
N ARG A 17 -14.38 -6.93 6.84
CA ARG A 17 -14.82 -5.68 7.47
C ARG A 17 -14.43 -5.61 8.93
N LEU A 18 -13.91 -4.45 9.34
CA LEU A 18 -13.65 -4.12 10.72
C LEU A 18 -13.80 -2.60 10.93
N LYS A 19 -14.02 -2.20 12.17
CA LYS A 19 -14.09 -0.79 12.53
C LYS A 19 -12.68 -0.26 12.77
N MET A 20 -12.33 0.87 12.16
CA MET A 20 -11.00 1.45 12.31
C MET A 20 -10.70 1.87 13.75
N ALA A 21 -11.73 2.28 14.51
CA ALA A 21 -11.55 2.58 15.94
C ALA A 21 -11.15 1.35 16.75
N ASP A 22 -11.69 0.17 16.42
CA ASP A 22 -11.34 -1.09 17.09
C ASP A 22 -9.91 -1.51 16.71
N LEU A 23 -9.52 -1.31 15.46
CA LEU A 23 -8.15 -1.58 15.01
C LEU A 23 -7.14 -0.69 15.70
N LYS A 24 -7.45 0.60 15.84
CA LYS A 24 -6.61 1.55 16.58
C LYS A 24 -6.39 1.06 18.02
N ALA A 25 -7.47 0.73 18.72
CA ALA A 25 -7.40 0.25 20.11
C ALA A 25 -6.56 -1.04 20.22
N ALA A 26 -6.75 -1.98 19.30
CA ALA A 26 -5.98 -3.23 19.29
C ALA A 26 -4.49 -2.99 19.11
N LEU A 27 -4.10 -2.09 18.22
CA LEU A 27 -2.69 -1.74 17.99
C LEU A 27 -2.10 -1.02 19.21
N GLU A 28 -2.84 -0.10 19.83
CA GLU A 28 -2.39 0.58 21.03
C GLU A 28 -2.15 -0.41 22.19
N ASP A 29 -3.00 -1.42 22.32
CA ASP A 29 -2.82 -2.50 23.31
C ASP A 29 -1.57 -3.35 23.04
N HIS A 30 -1.06 -3.34 21.82
CA HIS A 30 0.15 -4.08 21.43
C HIS A 30 1.40 -3.20 21.33
N GLY A 31 1.37 -2.02 21.95
CA GLY A 31 2.56 -1.16 22.07
C GLY A 31 2.78 -0.17 20.92
N PHE A 32 1.84 -0.05 20.01
CA PHE A 32 1.88 1.00 19.00
C PHE A 32 1.36 2.29 19.61
N ALA A 33 2.10 3.39 19.49
CA ALA A 33 1.77 4.66 20.14
C ALA A 33 1.18 5.65 19.15
N ASN A 34 0.36 6.57 19.67
CA ASN A 34 -0.21 7.68 18.89
C ASN A 34 -0.86 7.23 17.58
N VAL A 35 -1.62 6.14 17.65
CA VAL A 35 -2.27 5.56 16.49
C VAL A 35 -3.40 6.47 16.00
N ALA A 36 -3.40 6.79 14.72
CA ALA A 36 -4.44 7.62 14.09
C ALA A 36 -4.85 7.00 12.76
N THR A 37 -6.15 6.91 12.53
CA THR A 37 -6.68 6.48 11.23
C THR A 37 -6.72 7.68 10.28
N VAL A 38 -6.29 7.49 9.04
CA VAL A 38 -6.23 8.58 8.06
C VAL A 38 -6.74 8.13 6.69
N VAL A 39 -7.38 9.05 6.00
CA VAL A 39 -7.77 8.89 4.58
C VAL A 39 -8.51 7.56 4.33
N ALA A 40 -9.77 7.49 4.74
CA ALA A 40 -10.60 6.30 4.62
C ALA A 40 -10.01 5.09 5.34
N SER A 41 -10.33 3.88 4.91
CA SER A 41 -9.94 2.66 5.62
C SER A 41 -8.58 2.13 5.20
N GLY A 42 -7.92 1.42 6.12
CA GLY A 42 -6.69 0.70 5.84
C GLY A 42 -5.41 1.51 5.96
N ASN A 43 -5.48 2.75 6.45
CA ASN A 43 -4.30 3.60 6.63
C ASN A 43 -4.22 4.04 8.09
N LEU A 44 -3.10 3.71 8.75
CA LEU A 44 -2.88 4.02 10.16
C LEU A 44 -1.53 4.68 10.35
N LEU A 45 -1.53 5.87 10.93
CA LEU A 45 -0.30 6.50 11.42
C LEU A 45 -0.01 5.99 12.83
N PHE A 46 1.24 5.76 13.15
CA PHE A 46 1.66 5.34 14.49
C PHE A 46 3.12 5.66 14.74
N ASP A 47 3.49 5.70 16.02
CA ASP A 47 4.87 5.82 16.47
C ASP A 47 5.34 4.49 17.03
N HIS A 48 6.59 4.12 16.76
CA HIS A 48 7.17 2.89 17.27
C HIS A 48 8.69 3.02 17.40
N GLU A 49 9.26 2.30 18.38
CA GLU A 49 10.71 2.31 18.62
C GLU A 49 11.48 1.45 17.60
N ARG A 50 10.85 0.38 17.12
CA ARG A 50 11.48 -0.54 16.18
C ARG A 50 11.45 0.02 14.76
N ALA A 51 12.38 -0.47 13.94
CA ALA A 51 12.38 -0.16 12.51
C ALA A 51 11.10 -0.65 11.82
N GLY A 52 10.64 0.09 10.84
CA GLY A 52 9.49 -0.28 10.01
C GLY A 52 9.86 -1.34 8.98
N ASP A 53 10.28 -2.50 9.45
CA ASP A 53 10.75 -3.62 8.66
C ASP A 53 9.68 -4.73 8.51
N ALA A 54 10.05 -5.80 7.83
CA ALA A 54 9.16 -6.95 7.61
C ALA A 54 8.67 -7.59 8.91
N LYS A 55 9.44 -7.50 9.99
CA LYS A 55 9.04 -8.04 11.30
C LYS A 55 7.93 -7.21 11.91
N LEU A 56 8.02 -5.90 11.82
CA LEU A 56 6.96 -5.01 12.32
C LEU A 56 5.71 -5.12 11.45
N GLU A 57 5.87 -5.23 10.15
CA GLU A 57 4.78 -5.50 9.21
C GLU A 57 4.04 -6.80 9.57
N ALA A 58 4.79 -7.87 9.84
CA ALA A 58 4.22 -9.16 10.24
C ALA A 58 3.50 -9.08 11.59
N GLU A 59 3.99 -8.26 12.49
CA GLU A 59 3.33 -8.07 13.81
C GLU A 59 1.97 -7.40 13.67
N ILE A 60 1.86 -6.37 12.84
CA ILE A 60 0.56 -5.74 12.55
C ILE A 60 -0.40 -6.77 11.94
N ALA A 61 0.05 -7.53 10.96
CA ALA A 61 -0.78 -8.56 10.31
C ALA A 61 -1.25 -9.61 11.32
N ARG A 62 -0.40 -9.99 12.27
CA ARG A 62 -0.73 -10.94 13.33
C ARG A 62 -1.78 -10.39 14.29
N VAL A 63 -1.68 -9.12 14.67
CA VAL A 63 -2.68 -8.47 15.53
C VAL A 63 -4.05 -8.45 14.82
N VAL A 64 -4.07 -8.09 13.56
CA VAL A 64 -5.32 -8.06 12.78
C VAL A 64 -5.92 -9.46 12.68
N LYS A 65 -5.12 -10.49 12.48
CA LYS A 65 -5.59 -11.88 12.42
C LYS A 65 -6.13 -12.34 13.78
N ALA A 66 -5.39 -12.06 14.86
CA ALA A 66 -5.78 -12.50 16.21
C ALA A 66 -7.05 -11.81 16.70
N GLU A 67 -7.19 -10.50 16.47
CA GLU A 67 -8.29 -9.71 17.00
C GLU A 67 -9.54 -9.73 16.11
N PHE A 68 -9.38 -9.85 14.80
CA PHE A 68 -10.48 -9.70 13.85
C PHE A 68 -10.67 -10.91 12.92
N GLY A 69 -9.77 -11.89 12.97
CA GLY A 69 -9.85 -13.06 12.11
C GLY A 69 -9.60 -12.79 10.63
N ILE A 70 -9.01 -11.65 10.29
CA ILE A 70 -8.79 -11.22 8.92
C ILE A 70 -7.35 -11.49 8.52
N ASP A 71 -7.16 -12.19 7.39
CA ASP A 71 -5.85 -12.36 6.77
C ASP A 71 -5.53 -11.13 5.95
N THR A 72 -4.49 -10.41 6.35
CA THR A 72 -4.02 -9.22 5.64
C THR A 72 -2.51 -9.14 5.71
N PHE A 73 -1.94 -8.17 5.04
CA PHE A 73 -0.56 -7.77 5.22
C PHE A 73 -0.50 -6.26 5.39
N ALA A 74 0.59 -5.78 5.95
CA ALA A 74 0.81 -4.36 6.12
C ALA A 74 2.08 -3.95 5.38
N ALA A 75 2.01 -2.85 4.65
CA ALA A 75 3.19 -2.18 4.12
C ALA A 75 3.46 -0.98 5.00
N ILE A 76 4.60 -0.96 5.70
CA ILE A 76 4.99 0.16 6.56
C ILE A 76 5.90 1.09 5.76
N ARG A 77 5.61 2.39 5.84
CA ARG A 77 6.40 3.42 5.15
C ARG A 77 6.60 4.63 6.06
N THR A 78 7.77 5.27 5.91
CA THR A 78 8.03 6.58 6.49
C THR A 78 7.47 7.67 5.58
N ARG A 79 7.39 8.91 6.08
CA ARG A 79 7.05 10.08 5.26
C ARG A 79 7.99 10.22 4.07
N ALA A 80 9.30 10.07 4.30
CA ALA A 80 10.30 10.18 3.23
C ALA A 80 10.11 9.12 2.14
N GLU A 81 9.72 7.90 2.51
CA GLU A 81 9.44 6.85 1.54
C GLU A 81 8.19 7.14 0.71
N LEU A 82 7.16 7.74 1.30
CA LEU A 82 5.98 8.18 0.55
C LEU A 82 6.31 9.33 -0.41
N GLU A 83 7.09 10.29 0.05
CA GLU A 83 7.55 11.41 -0.78
C GLU A 83 8.41 10.91 -1.95
N ARG A 84 9.28 9.94 -1.70
CA ARG A 84 10.08 9.29 -2.75
C ARG A 84 9.17 8.62 -3.77
N ALA A 85 8.14 7.91 -3.33
CA ALA A 85 7.21 7.26 -4.25
C ALA A 85 6.54 8.26 -5.18
N LEU A 86 6.14 9.43 -4.68
CA LEU A 86 5.59 10.49 -5.52
C LEU A 86 6.62 11.03 -6.52
N ALA A 87 7.85 11.27 -6.07
CA ALA A 87 8.92 11.80 -6.90
C ALA A 87 9.37 10.81 -7.97
N GLU A 88 9.34 9.52 -7.64
CA GLU A 88 9.76 8.42 -8.52
C GLU A 88 8.73 8.13 -9.62
N SER A 89 7.45 8.44 -9.40
CA SER A 89 6.38 8.11 -10.33
C SER A 89 6.50 8.90 -11.64
N PRO A 90 6.67 8.23 -12.80
CA PRO A 90 6.72 8.94 -14.08
C PRO A 90 5.34 9.46 -14.52
N PHE A 91 4.28 9.07 -13.80
CA PHE A 91 2.90 9.43 -14.13
C PHE A 91 2.37 10.59 -13.28
N ALA A 92 3.07 10.95 -12.20
CA ALA A 92 2.70 12.07 -11.35
C ALA A 92 2.75 13.38 -12.14
N GLY A 93 1.66 14.12 -12.12
CA GLY A 93 1.52 15.37 -12.88
C GLY A 93 1.18 15.17 -14.37
N LYS A 94 1.13 13.93 -14.84
CA LYS A 94 0.77 13.61 -16.25
C LYS A 94 -0.61 12.96 -16.33
N GLY A 95 -0.90 12.00 -15.45
CA GLY A 95 -2.23 11.42 -15.31
C GLY A 95 -2.99 12.08 -14.17
N GLU A 96 -4.29 11.80 -14.08
CA GLU A 96 -5.12 12.34 -13.00
C GLU A 96 -4.77 11.64 -11.67
N ASP A 97 -4.61 12.41 -10.60
CA ASP A 97 -4.25 11.89 -9.27
C ASP A 97 -5.16 10.77 -8.78
N LYS A 98 -6.42 10.78 -9.17
CA LYS A 98 -7.38 9.72 -8.79
C LYS A 98 -7.15 8.40 -9.52
N PHE A 99 -6.47 8.41 -10.67
CA PHE A 99 -6.20 7.24 -11.50
C PHE A 99 -4.75 6.78 -11.46
N VAL A 100 -3.84 7.63 -11.04
CA VAL A 100 -2.44 7.26 -10.86
C VAL A 100 -2.26 6.65 -9.46
N HIS A 101 -1.72 5.45 -9.40
CA HIS A 101 -1.56 4.70 -8.16
C HIS A 101 -0.10 4.34 -7.91
N VAL A 102 0.20 4.16 -6.64
CA VAL A 102 1.41 3.45 -6.19
C VAL A 102 0.95 2.15 -5.56
N LEU A 103 1.45 1.04 -6.07
CA LEU A 103 1.28 -0.28 -5.45
C LEU A 103 2.46 -0.46 -4.50
N PHE A 104 2.22 -0.31 -3.21
CA PHE A 104 3.26 -0.48 -2.18
C PHE A 104 3.46 -1.97 -1.93
N LEU A 105 4.68 -2.43 -2.12
CA LEU A 105 5.03 -3.85 -2.11
C LEU A 105 5.67 -4.28 -0.79
N ASP A 106 5.46 -5.52 -0.38
CA ASP A 106 6.10 -6.11 0.79
C ASP A 106 7.49 -6.68 0.47
N GLY A 107 7.96 -6.54 -0.77
CA GLY A 107 9.29 -6.94 -1.22
C GLY A 107 9.77 -6.03 -2.35
N GLN A 108 10.98 -6.30 -2.85
CA GLN A 108 11.56 -5.59 -3.99
C GLN A 108 11.68 -6.55 -5.17
N PRO A 109 10.82 -6.42 -6.20
CA PRO A 109 10.95 -7.24 -7.39
C PRO A 109 12.26 -6.98 -8.15
N THR A 110 12.75 -8.01 -8.84
CA THR A 110 13.88 -7.89 -9.74
C THR A 110 13.49 -7.21 -11.04
N GLU A 111 14.46 -6.75 -11.81
CA GLU A 111 14.22 -6.18 -13.14
C GLU A 111 13.51 -7.18 -14.06
N VAL A 112 13.84 -8.46 -13.96
CA VAL A 112 13.22 -9.53 -14.74
C VAL A 112 11.74 -9.69 -14.38
N GLN A 113 11.41 -9.59 -13.09
CA GLN A 113 10.02 -9.68 -12.62
C GLN A 113 9.19 -8.49 -13.11
N PHE A 114 9.70 -7.28 -13.04
CA PHE A 114 9.03 -6.10 -13.58
C PHE A 114 8.83 -6.23 -15.10
N ALA A 115 9.88 -6.64 -15.83
CA ALA A 115 9.80 -6.82 -17.28
C ALA A 115 8.77 -7.87 -17.67
N ARG A 116 8.68 -8.97 -16.90
CA ARG A 116 7.67 -10.01 -17.11
C ARG A 116 6.26 -9.47 -16.96
N LEU A 117 6.03 -8.67 -15.91
CA LEU A 117 4.73 -8.05 -15.70
C LEU A 117 4.35 -7.15 -16.88
N GLU A 118 5.25 -6.29 -17.31
CA GLU A 118 5.02 -5.40 -18.45
C GLU A 118 4.73 -6.18 -19.73
N SER A 119 5.52 -7.21 -20.01
CA SER A 119 5.36 -8.06 -21.17
C SER A 119 4.01 -8.80 -21.17
N ASP A 120 3.64 -9.38 -20.03
CA ASP A 120 2.39 -10.14 -19.91
C ASP A 120 1.16 -9.22 -19.91
N HIS A 121 1.33 -7.97 -19.50
CA HIS A 121 0.25 -6.98 -19.52
C HIS A 121 0.04 -6.39 -20.92
N ALA A 122 1.05 -6.37 -21.77
CA ALA A 122 0.99 -5.76 -23.10
C ALA A 122 -0.20 -6.29 -23.90
N GLY A 123 -1.01 -5.39 -24.43
CA GLY A 123 -2.20 -5.73 -25.21
C GLY A 123 -3.44 -6.13 -24.39
N ARG A 124 -3.36 -6.08 -23.06
CA ARG A 124 -4.49 -6.44 -22.19
C ARG A 124 -5.31 -5.24 -21.70
N GLY A 125 -4.81 -4.03 -21.84
CA GLY A 125 -5.47 -2.83 -21.39
C GLY A 125 -4.63 -1.59 -21.65
N GLU A 126 -5.17 -0.43 -21.28
CA GLU A 126 -4.53 0.87 -21.50
C GLU A 126 -3.64 1.31 -20.32
N GLU A 127 -3.64 0.56 -19.22
CA GLU A 127 -2.86 0.91 -18.03
C GLU A 127 -1.37 0.99 -18.34
N LYS A 128 -0.71 1.99 -17.77
CA LYS A 128 0.74 2.21 -17.90
C LYS A 128 1.42 1.79 -16.61
N LEU A 129 2.56 1.13 -16.73
CA LEU A 129 3.33 0.60 -15.62
C LEU A 129 4.74 1.16 -15.62
N ALA A 130 5.32 1.34 -14.44
CA ALA A 130 6.74 1.66 -14.27
C ALA A 130 7.25 1.05 -12.97
N PRO A 131 8.48 0.48 -12.97
CA PRO A 131 9.08 -0.08 -11.77
C PRO A 131 9.42 1.03 -10.77
N GLY A 132 9.42 0.67 -9.49
CA GLY A 132 9.77 1.57 -8.40
C GLY A 132 10.52 0.89 -7.27
N THR A 133 10.87 1.65 -6.25
CA THR A 133 11.54 1.17 -5.05
C THR A 133 10.51 0.61 -4.08
N ARG A 134 10.47 -0.71 -3.95
CA ARG A 134 9.44 -1.44 -3.19
C ARG A 134 8.03 -0.99 -3.58
N ALA A 135 7.86 -0.71 -4.88
CA ALA A 135 6.62 -0.15 -5.43
C ALA A 135 6.51 -0.44 -6.92
N LEU A 136 5.28 -0.46 -7.40
CA LEU A 136 4.96 -0.41 -8.81
C LEU A 136 4.13 0.85 -9.04
N HIS A 137 4.51 1.65 -10.01
CA HIS A 137 3.74 2.84 -10.40
C HIS A 137 2.78 2.48 -11.52
N ILE A 138 1.51 2.87 -11.38
CA ILE A 138 0.44 2.51 -12.31
C ILE A 138 -0.36 3.76 -12.65
N ASP A 139 -0.56 4.00 -13.94
CA ASP A 139 -1.60 4.92 -14.40
C ASP A 139 -2.74 4.06 -14.98
N PHE A 140 -3.87 4.02 -14.26
CA PHE A 140 -5.04 3.27 -14.71
C PHE A 140 -5.80 3.99 -15.84
N VAL A 141 -5.45 5.22 -16.13
CA VAL A 141 -6.00 6.05 -17.21
C VAL A 141 -7.51 6.33 -17.04
N SER A 142 -8.32 5.29 -17.00
CA SER A 142 -9.79 5.40 -16.86
C SER A 142 -10.31 4.87 -15.52
N GLY A 143 -9.43 4.42 -14.64
CA GLY A 143 -9.78 3.90 -13.32
C GLY A 143 -9.61 2.40 -13.18
N VAL A 144 -9.76 1.93 -11.94
CA VAL A 144 -9.50 0.54 -11.55
C VAL A 144 -10.65 -0.39 -11.95
N ALA A 145 -11.88 0.12 -11.97
CA ALA A 145 -13.07 -0.68 -12.25
C ALA A 145 -12.98 -1.30 -13.65
N GLY A 146 -13.13 -2.62 -13.71
CA GLY A 146 -13.06 -3.37 -14.97
C GLY A 146 -11.65 -3.59 -15.51
N SER A 147 -10.61 -3.12 -14.83
CA SER A 147 -9.22 -3.35 -15.23
C SER A 147 -8.86 -4.82 -15.11
N LYS A 148 -8.13 -5.35 -16.09
CA LYS A 148 -7.56 -6.70 -16.07
C LYS A 148 -6.27 -6.76 -15.26
N LEU A 149 -5.73 -5.60 -14.87
CA LEU A 149 -4.54 -5.50 -14.05
C LEU A 149 -4.93 -5.65 -12.58
N THR A 150 -5.23 -6.88 -12.18
CA THR A 150 -5.67 -7.23 -10.82
C THR A 150 -4.49 -7.42 -9.88
N GLY A 151 -4.75 -7.36 -8.56
CA GLY A 151 -3.74 -7.65 -7.55
C GLY A 151 -3.11 -9.04 -7.75
N ALA A 152 -3.93 -10.06 -7.99
CA ALA A 152 -3.43 -11.42 -8.23
C ALA A 152 -2.54 -11.51 -9.48
N PHE A 153 -2.92 -10.83 -10.55
CA PHE A 153 -2.12 -10.79 -11.78
C PHE A 153 -0.74 -10.18 -11.53
N MET A 154 -0.70 -9.07 -10.80
CA MET A 154 0.55 -8.37 -10.48
C MET A 154 1.42 -9.17 -9.51
N GLU A 155 0.84 -9.67 -8.42
CA GLU A 155 1.57 -10.39 -7.38
C GLU A 155 2.24 -11.66 -7.90
N LYS A 156 1.56 -12.40 -8.76
CA LYS A 156 2.10 -13.62 -9.35
C LYS A 156 3.40 -13.34 -10.13
N ARG A 157 3.46 -12.21 -10.82
CA ARG A 157 4.61 -11.84 -11.66
C ARG A 157 5.71 -11.14 -10.89
N LEU A 158 5.32 -10.31 -9.91
CA LEU A 158 6.27 -9.56 -9.08
C LEU A 158 6.89 -10.41 -7.96
N GLY A 159 6.24 -11.51 -7.58
CA GLY A 159 6.74 -12.39 -6.52
C GLY A 159 6.56 -11.82 -5.11
N CYS A 160 5.74 -10.80 -4.94
CA CYS A 160 5.43 -10.21 -3.64
C CYS A 160 4.03 -9.60 -3.66
N ARG A 161 3.51 -9.31 -2.47
CA ARG A 161 2.18 -8.72 -2.33
C ARG A 161 2.25 -7.20 -2.34
N GLY A 162 1.16 -6.55 -2.74
CA GLY A 162 1.07 -5.11 -2.74
C GLY A 162 -0.31 -4.60 -2.36
N THR A 163 -0.35 -3.35 -1.91
CA THR A 163 -1.58 -2.63 -1.66
C THR A 163 -1.48 -1.26 -2.34
N ALA A 164 -2.50 -0.92 -3.12
CA ALA A 164 -2.47 0.28 -3.96
C ALA A 164 -3.15 1.46 -3.28
N ARG A 165 -2.58 2.64 -3.48
CA ARG A 165 -3.18 3.92 -3.10
C ARG A 165 -3.03 4.89 -4.26
N ASN A 166 -4.08 5.64 -4.60
CA ASN A 166 -3.95 6.67 -5.62
C ASN A 166 -3.16 7.87 -5.08
N LEU A 167 -2.66 8.70 -5.97
CA LEU A 167 -1.81 9.83 -5.58
C LEU A 167 -2.54 10.84 -4.69
N ARG A 168 -3.86 10.99 -4.88
CA ARG A 168 -4.68 11.83 -4.00
C ARG A 168 -4.58 11.36 -2.55
N SER A 169 -4.73 10.06 -2.32
CA SER A 169 -4.63 9.46 -0.98
C SER A 169 -3.21 9.57 -0.42
N VAL A 170 -2.19 9.29 -1.23
CA VAL A 170 -0.79 9.37 -0.79
C VAL A 170 -0.45 10.78 -0.33
N LYS A 171 -0.83 11.79 -1.09
CA LYS A 171 -0.61 13.19 -0.74
C LYS A 171 -1.30 13.57 0.58
N ARG A 172 -2.54 13.12 0.77
CA ARG A 172 -3.30 13.39 2.00
C ARG A 172 -2.70 12.68 3.21
N ILE A 173 -2.20 11.46 3.04
CA ILE A 173 -1.51 10.74 4.12
C ILE A 173 -0.24 11.51 4.53
N ILE A 174 0.55 11.98 3.58
CA ILE A 174 1.75 12.77 3.86
C ILE A 174 1.40 14.00 4.70
N GLU A 175 0.34 14.71 4.37
CA GLU A 175 -0.12 15.89 5.12
C GLU A 175 -0.47 15.57 6.57
N LYS A 176 -0.89 14.34 6.85
CA LYS A 176 -1.33 13.92 8.19
C LYS A 176 -0.20 13.42 9.09
N PHE A 177 1.02 13.33 8.60
CA PHE A 177 2.16 12.86 9.40
C PHE A 177 2.50 13.80 10.56
N ASP A 178 2.19 15.05 10.45
CA ASP A 178 2.49 16.08 11.46
C ASP A 178 1.39 16.20 12.53
#